data_aa00d2e0ef76c02d59d2710ddfd79883
#
_entry.id   aa00d2e0ef76c02d59d2710ddfd79883
#
_cell.length_a   1.000
_cell.length_b   1.000
_cell.length_c   1.000
_cell.angle_alpha   90.00
_cell.angle_beta   90.00
_cell.angle_gamma   90.00
#
_symmetry.space_group_name_H-M   'P 1'
#
loop_
_entity.id
_entity.type
_entity.pdbx_description
1 polymer ?
#
loop_
_entity_poly.entity_id
_entity_poly.type
_entity_poly.pdbx_seq_one_letter_code
_entity_poly.pdbx_strand_id
1 'polypeptide(L)'
;MSEYDLSQLIRARFPLIYITTFEEDRVTKYIKSVAADVKQVKYEREIFTWTQTDGLYCEKTQKNINDTSCPNKMLEYIRKYDKDAVFIIYDFHVNFGLKNRTPDYNVIRKIRDIIPDLKLGMVRKTIFFVAPELIIPEDLQKEITIFDFPLPKLDDIRAKLDSMLNQNQTVQSDLTEEDKDKLCKAALGLTLQEAESAFALAMVNNGKISIEDLQVILQEKVQVIKKTGILEFINSEYSIDDIGGLDNLKSWLLKRNNSWSEKAKKYCIPAPKGVLVTGVPGCGKSLTAKAMSTIWQLPLLKLDFGKVFSGLVGSSEENMRRALATAEAVSPSILWIDEIEKGLSGLGSNGDSGVSTRIFGQFLTWMQEKEAPVFVIATANNISNLPPELLRKGRFDEIFFVDLPTFTERKEIFKLHLERRLKNREVASEILGIKNICTELADMTEGFIGSEIEQVVVSALCDAFFENRPLKFEDLTRNIKTTVPLSTTQKEQILSLRSWANVRAVSAAKSSELKQYTKEINEENISASRGGRTLDF
;
A
#
# COMPACT_ATOMS: atom_id res chain seq x y z
N MET A 1 -17.06 3.65 3.70
CA MET A 1 -18.00 4.53 2.92
C MET A 1 -18.96 5.14 3.91
N SER A 2 -19.19 6.45 3.89
CA SER A 2 -20.29 7.01 4.68
C SER A 2 -21.59 6.40 4.17
N GLU A 3 -22.37 5.75 5.04
CA GLU A 3 -23.65 5.14 4.69
C GLU A 3 -24.71 6.20 4.23
N TYR A 4 -24.40 7.49 4.38
CA TYR A 4 -25.32 8.59 4.13
C TYR A 4 -24.83 9.48 2.97
N ASP A 5 -25.74 9.81 2.05
CA ASP A 5 -25.52 10.85 1.06
C ASP A 5 -25.54 12.24 1.73
N LEU A 6 -24.68 13.16 1.30
CA LEU A 6 -24.60 14.52 1.83
C LEU A 6 -25.96 15.24 1.76
N SER A 7 -26.73 15.00 0.73
CA SER A 7 -28.09 15.52 0.56
C SER A 7 -29.03 15.08 1.69
N GLN A 8 -28.88 13.84 2.16
CA GLN A 8 -29.66 13.29 3.28
C GLN A 8 -29.30 13.98 4.60
N LEU A 9 -28.00 14.20 4.87
CA LEU A 9 -27.54 14.89 6.07
C LEU A 9 -28.06 16.33 6.12
N ILE A 10 -28.00 17.05 4.99
CA ILE A 10 -28.54 18.41 4.88
C ILE A 10 -30.05 18.42 5.09
N ARG A 11 -30.79 17.46 4.52
CA ARG A 11 -32.25 17.36 4.68
C ARG A 11 -32.65 17.01 6.11
N ALA A 12 -31.92 16.13 6.75
CA ALA A 12 -32.15 15.73 8.14
C ALA A 12 -31.70 16.78 9.16
N ARG A 13 -31.22 17.93 8.69
CA ARG A 13 -30.75 19.06 9.52
C ARG A 13 -29.64 18.69 10.49
N PHE A 14 -28.66 17.92 10.01
CA PHE A 14 -27.44 17.76 10.76
C PHE A 14 -26.75 19.12 10.89
N PRO A 15 -26.52 19.62 12.13
CA PRO A 15 -26.07 21.01 12.32
C PRO A 15 -24.62 21.21 11.93
N LEU A 16 -23.75 20.25 12.26
CA LEU A 16 -22.32 20.29 12.08
C LEU A 16 -21.85 19.07 11.34
N ILE A 17 -21.21 19.25 10.20
CA ILE A 17 -20.64 18.18 9.38
C ILE A 17 -19.14 18.46 9.23
N TYR A 18 -18.32 17.47 9.54
CA TYR A 18 -16.87 17.57 9.40
C TYR A 18 -16.39 16.74 8.22
N ILE A 19 -15.62 17.35 7.33
CA ILE A 19 -15.06 16.72 6.13
C ILE A 19 -13.54 16.83 6.18
N THR A 20 -12.87 15.69 6.21
CA THR A 20 -11.41 15.65 6.19
C THR A 20 -10.91 15.53 4.77
N THR A 21 -10.29 16.60 4.24
CA THR A 21 -9.74 16.61 2.88
C THR A 21 -8.74 17.76 2.71
N PHE A 22 -7.77 17.55 1.78
CA PHE A 22 -6.90 18.61 1.27
C PHE A 22 -7.47 19.29 0.02
N GLU A 23 -8.58 18.76 -0.54
CA GLU A 23 -9.17 19.22 -1.81
C GLU A 23 -10.31 20.24 -1.57
N GLU A 24 -9.97 21.41 -1.02
CA GLU A 24 -10.96 22.46 -0.69
C GLU A 24 -11.84 22.83 -1.88
N ASP A 25 -11.25 23.03 -3.06
CA ASP A 25 -12.00 23.42 -4.28
C ASP A 25 -13.00 22.33 -4.72
N ARG A 26 -12.58 21.05 -4.66
CA ARG A 26 -13.43 19.94 -5.10
C ARG A 26 -14.58 19.71 -4.12
N VAL A 27 -14.31 19.72 -2.82
CA VAL A 27 -15.34 19.56 -1.79
C VAL A 27 -16.31 20.73 -1.79
N THR A 28 -15.80 21.95 -2.00
CA THR A 28 -16.65 23.15 -2.11
C THR A 28 -17.58 23.08 -3.32
N LYS A 29 -17.07 22.70 -4.49
CA LYS A 29 -17.90 22.47 -5.68
C LYS A 29 -18.96 21.40 -5.44
N TYR A 30 -18.58 20.32 -4.76
CA TYR A 30 -19.50 19.25 -4.43
C TYR A 30 -20.61 19.73 -3.46
N ILE A 31 -20.25 20.40 -2.36
CA ILE A 31 -21.24 20.96 -1.42
C ILE A 31 -22.16 21.96 -2.13
N LYS A 32 -21.59 22.85 -2.95
CA LYS A 32 -22.36 23.83 -3.73
C LYS A 32 -23.36 23.13 -4.68
N SER A 33 -22.91 22.09 -5.39
CA SER A 33 -23.79 21.35 -6.30
C SER A 33 -24.95 20.66 -5.57
N VAL A 34 -24.66 20.04 -4.42
CA VAL A 34 -25.70 19.39 -3.61
C VAL A 34 -26.65 20.41 -2.98
N ALA A 35 -26.12 21.53 -2.45
CA ALA A 35 -26.92 22.57 -1.82
C ALA A 35 -27.81 23.36 -2.82
N ALA A 36 -27.40 23.44 -4.08
CA ALA A 36 -28.17 24.09 -5.16
C ALA A 36 -29.23 23.17 -5.78
N ASP A 37 -29.12 21.84 -5.59
CA ASP A 37 -30.09 20.90 -6.14
C ASP A 37 -31.37 20.84 -5.27
N VAL A 38 -32.31 21.72 -5.61
CA VAL A 38 -33.61 21.81 -4.91
C VAL A 38 -34.39 20.49 -4.95
N LYS A 39 -34.19 19.61 -5.94
CA LYS A 39 -34.84 18.29 -5.99
C LYS A 39 -34.31 17.38 -4.88
N GLN A 40 -33.03 17.48 -4.58
CA GLN A 40 -32.39 16.67 -3.55
C GLN A 40 -32.56 17.28 -2.14
N VAL A 41 -32.34 18.58 -1.97
CA VAL A 41 -32.37 19.23 -0.63
C VAL A 41 -33.68 19.94 -0.29
N LYS A 42 -34.65 19.98 -1.20
CA LYS A 42 -36.02 20.55 -1.06
C LYS A 42 -36.11 22.07 -0.95
N TYR A 43 -35.07 22.79 -0.57
CA TYR A 43 -35.09 24.23 -0.34
C TYR A 43 -33.82 24.86 -0.86
N GLU A 44 -33.95 26.04 -1.50
CA GLU A 44 -32.79 26.86 -1.90
C GLU A 44 -32.08 27.38 -0.65
N ARG A 45 -30.75 27.36 -0.65
CA ARG A 45 -29.91 27.82 0.46
C ARG A 45 -28.86 28.77 -0.03
N GLU A 46 -28.62 29.85 0.73
CA GLU A 46 -27.49 30.73 0.44
C GLU A 46 -26.19 30.06 0.93
N ILE A 47 -25.11 30.23 0.16
CA ILE A 47 -23.84 29.57 0.41
C ILE A 47 -22.82 30.60 0.86
N PHE A 48 -22.18 30.33 1.97
CA PHE A 48 -21.11 31.14 2.54
C PHE A 48 -19.86 30.29 2.68
N THR A 49 -18.71 30.87 2.37
CA THR A 49 -17.39 30.30 2.66
C THR A 49 -16.69 31.17 3.67
N TRP A 50 -15.89 30.58 4.53
CA TRP A 50 -15.14 31.31 5.55
C TRP A 50 -13.70 30.84 5.62
N THR A 51 -12.78 31.80 5.65
CA THR A 51 -11.39 31.61 6.03
C THR A 51 -11.03 32.59 7.16
N GLN A 52 -10.03 32.26 7.94
CA GLN A 52 -9.57 33.15 9.01
C GLN A 52 -8.97 34.44 8.47
N THR A 53 -8.48 34.46 7.22
CA THR A 53 -7.88 35.63 6.57
C THR A 53 -8.92 36.58 6.02
N ASP A 54 -9.93 36.05 5.33
CA ASP A 54 -10.87 36.86 4.53
C ASP A 54 -12.23 37.06 5.22
N GLY A 55 -12.52 36.27 6.26
CA GLY A 55 -13.83 36.23 6.90
C GLY A 55 -14.88 35.51 6.07
N LEU A 56 -16.16 35.80 6.30
CA LEU A 56 -17.29 35.22 5.56
C LEU A 56 -17.43 35.88 4.18
N TYR A 57 -17.45 35.04 3.16
CA TYR A 57 -17.77 35.42 1.78
C TYR A 57 -19.12 34.85 1.36
N CYS A 58 -20.00 35.70 0.85
CA CYS A 58 -21.31 35.28 0.35
C CYS A 58 -21.26 35.05 -1.16
N GLU A 59 -21.50 33.81 -1.60
CA GLU A 59 -21.48 33.45 -3.02
C GLU A 59 -22.52 34.19 -3.86
N LYS A 60 -23.70 34.42 -3.30
CA LYS A 60 -24.80 35.10 -4.00
C LYS A 60 -24.53 36.58 -4.28
N THR A 61 -23.95 37.26 -3.29
CA THR A 61 -23.66 38.71 -3.42
C THR A 61 -22.27 38.98 -3.91
N GLN A 62 -21.39 37.96 -3.96
CA GLN A 62 -19.96 38.06 -4.29
C GLN A 62 -19.22 39.10 -3.45
N LYS A 63 -19.54 39.18 -2.15
CA LYS A 63 -18.94 40.14 -1.23
C LYS A 63 -18.53 39.51 0.09
N ASN A 64 -17.43 39.97 0.63
CA ASN A 64 -17.02 39.62 1.99
C ASN A 64 -17.88 40.39 3.01
N ILE A 65 -18.18 39.72 4.13
CA ILE A 65 -18.90 40.28 5.24
C ILE A 65 -17.89 40.85 6.24
N ASN A 66 -17.95 42.12 6.45
CA ASN A 66 -17.00 42.83 7.32
C ASN A 66 -17.00 42.25 8.74
N ASP A 67 -15.86 42.28 9.38
CA ASP A 67 -15.67 41.96 10.80
C ASP A 67 -15.98 40.49 11.18
N THR A 68 -15.88 39.56 10.21
CA THR A 68 -16.15 38.12 10.41
C THR A 68 -14.91 37.24 10.38
N SER A 69 -13.70 37.77 10.29
CA SER A 69 -12.45 36.99 10.33
C SER A 69 -12.22 36.31 11.69
N CYS A 70 -12.70 36.93 12.78
CA CYS A 70 -12.65 36.33 14.11
C CYS A 70 -13.69 35.19 14.24
N PRO A 71 -13.29 33.99 14.69
CA PRO A 71 -14.20 32.85 14.85
C PRO A 71 -15.46 33.17 15.68
N ASN A 72 -15.32 33.89 16.76
CA ASN A 72 -16.43 34.27 17.63
C ASN A 72 -17.44 35.18 16.94
N LYS A 73 -16.97 36.15 16.12
CA LYS A 73 -17.85 37.06 15.38
C LYS A 73 -18.52 36.36 14.20
N MET A 74 -17.80 35.47 13.54
CA MET A 74 -18.35 34.62 12.47
C MET A 74 -19.50 33.75 13.00
N LEU A 75 -19.29 33.06 14.13
CA LEU A 75 -20.33 32.24 14.77
C LEU A 75 -21.55 33.07 15.20
N GLU A 76 -21.31 34.30 15.65
CA GLU A 76 -22.40 35.23 15.99
C GLU A 76 -23.21 35.64 14.75
N TYR A 77 -22.53 35.92 13.64
CA TYR A 77 -23.19 36.18 12.36
C TYR A 77 -24.04 34.98 11.91
N ILE A 78 -23.50 33.76 11.95
CA ILE A 78 -24.22 32.53 11.62
C ILE A 78 -25.48 32.39 12.49
N ARG A 79 -25.36 32.67 13.79
CA ARG A 79 -26.51 32.60 14.70
C ARG A 79 -27.61 33.58 14.30
N LYS A 80 -27.26 34.83 14.01
CA LYS A 80 -28.20 35.92 13.68
C LYS A 80 -28.77 35.87 12.27
N TYR A 81 -28.14 35.09 11.37
CA TYR A 81 -28.59 34.97 9.99
C TYR A 81 -29.99 34.41 9.89
N ASP A 82 -30.87 35.02 9.09
CA ASP A 82 -32.33 34.80 9.08
C ASP A 82 -32.88 34.00 7.89
N LYS A 83 -31.97 33.49 7.01
CA LYS A 83 -32.35 32.70 5.83
C LYS A 83 -31.70 31.33 5.84
N ASP A 84 -32.28 30.41 5.06
CA ASP A 84 -31.72 29.08 4.85
C ASP A 84 -30.34 29.19 4.21
N ALA A 85 -29.32 28.58 4.84
CA ALA A 85 -27.93 28.75 4.41
C ALA A 85 -27.05 27.53 4.73
N VAL A 86 -25.98 27.44 3.95
CA VAL A 86 -24.86 26.52 4.16
C VAL A 86 -23.59 27.35 4.38
N PHE A 87 -22.89 27.04 5.47
CA PHE A 87 -21.63 27.68 5.83
C PHE A 87 -20.50 26.68 5.69
N ILE A 88 -19.53 26.95 4.81
CA ILE A 88 -18.33 26.12 4.60
C ILE A 88 -17.18 26.84 5.28
N ILE A 89 -16.62 26.24 6.30
CA ILE A 89 -15.61 26.83 7.15
C ILE A 89 -14.31 26.05 6.99
N TYR A 90 -13.27 26.68 6.47
CA TYR A 90 -11.98 26.06 6.25
C TYR A 90 -11.06 26.20 7.46
N ASP A 91 -10.25 25.17 7.68
CA ASP A 91 -9.17 25.10 8.68
C ASP A 91 -9.58 25.46 10.11
N PHE A 92 -10.84 25.26 10.45
CA PHE A 92 -11.35 25.58 11.79
C PHE A 92 -10.78 24.69 12.89
N HIS A 93 -10.20 23.55 12.53
CA HIS A 93 -9.56 22.58 13.43
C HIS A 93 -8.49 23.23 14.33
N VAL A 94 -7.84 24.30 13.88
CA VAL A 94 -6.85 25.07 14.65
C VAL A 94 -7.45 25.63 15.96
N ASN A 95 -8.75 25.93 15.97
CA ASN A 95 -9.48 26.42 17.15
C ASN A 95 -9.93 25.28 18.09
N PHE A 96 -9.94 24.04 17.58
CA PHE A 96 -10.29 22.85 18.36
C PHE A 96 -9.10 22.28 19.15
N GLY A 97 -7.90 22.82 18.94
CA GLY A 97 -6.66 22.42 19.59
C GLY A 97 -5.79 21.52 18.70
N LEU A 98 -4.50 21.75 18.74
CA LEU A 98 -3.47 20.93 18.09
C LEU A 98 -2.61 20.27 19.18
N LYS A 99 -1.76 19.30 18.82
CA LYS A 99 -0.86 18.59 19.75
C LYS A 99 -0.10 19.51 20.73
N ASN A 100 0.13 20.78 20.35
CA ASN A 100 0.85 21.77 21.15
C ASN A 100 0.05 23.07 21.41
N ARG A 101 -1.25 23.07 21.15
CA ARG A 101 -2.13 24.22 21.34
C ARG A 101 -3.37 23.81 22.10
N THR A 102 -3.68 24.51 23.18
CA THR A 102 -4.93 24.32 23.92
C THR A 102 -6.13 24.73 23.07
N PRO A 103 -7.26 23.99 23.15
CA PRO A 103 -8.51 24.38 22.50
C PRO A 103 -8.97 25.77 22.94
N ASP A 104 -9.62 26.52 22.05
CA ASP A 104 -10.33 27.73 22.43
C ASP A 104 -11.71 27.37 23.01
N TYR A 105 -11.78 27.26 24.31
CA TYR A 105 -13.03 26.90 25.02
C TYR A 105 -14.16 27.89 24.81
N ASN A 106 -13.86 29.18 24.52
CA ASN A 106 -14.90 30.16 24.22
C ASN A 106 -15.57 29.87 22.87
N VAL A 107 -14.76 29.51 21.88
CA VAL A 107 -15.25 29.10 20.56
C VAL A 107 -16.08 27.81 20.66
N ILE A 108 -15.57 26.79 21.38
CA ILE A 108 -16.26 25.53 21.59
C ILE A 108 -17.60 25.76 22.28
N ARG A 109 -17.61 26.57 23.34
CA ARG A 109 -18.84 26.92 24.06
C ARG A 109 -19.85 27.62 23.14
N LYS A 110 -19.38 28.56 22.32
CA LYS A 110 -20.25 29.31 21.40
C LYS A 110 -20.86 28.40 20.32
N ILE A 111 -20.11 27.40 19.83
CA ILE A 111 -20.64 26.38 18.91
C ILE A 111 -21.77 25.62 19.60
N ARG A 112 -21.57 25.15 20.83
CA ARG A 112 -22.61 24.43 21.58
C ARG A 112 -23.88 25.29 21.80
N ASP A 113 -23.73 26.59 22.00
CA ASP A 113 -24.86 27.50 22.17
C ASP A 113 -25.69 27.72 20.89
N ILE A 114 -25.05 27.55 19.72
CA ILE A 114 -25.71 27.71 18.42
C ILE A 114 -26.43 26.41 17.97
N ILE A 115 -25.98 25.26 18.39
CA ILE A 115 -26.51 23.95 17.94
C ILE A 115 -28.03 23.82 18.08
N PRO A 116 -28.65 24.20 19.20
CA PRO A 116 -30.14 24.14 19.32
C PRO A 116 -30.84 24.99 18.25
N ASP A 117 -30.28 26.19 17.95
CA ASP A 117 -30.83 27.08 16.92
C ASP A 117 -30.71 26.46 15.51
N LEU A 118 -29.63 25.73 15.24
CA LEU A 118 -29.42 25.03 13.98
C LEU A 118 -30.34 23.83 13.81
N LYS A 119 -30.61 23.07 14.89
CA LYS A 119 -31.46 21.86 14.89
C LYS A 119 -32.96 22.18 14.84
N LEU A 120 -33.39 23.09 15.70
CA LEU A 120 -34.77 23.35 16.00
C LEU A 120 -35.29 24.68 15.43
N GLY A 121 -34.43 25.56 14.97
CA GLY A 121 -34.77 26.87 14.41
C GLY A 121 -35.68 26.77 13.18
N MET A 122 -36.47 27.81 12.91
CA MET A 122 -37.29 27.89 11.71
C MET A 122 -36.43 27.96 10.43
N VAL A 123 -35.24 28.54 10.55
CA VAL A 123 -34.25 28.68 9.47
C VAL A 123 -33.34 27.44 9.42
N ARG A 124 -33.11 26.92 8.22
CA ARG A 124 -32.30 25.71 8.01
C ARG A 124 -30.86 26.09 7.74
N LYS A 125 -30.02 25.89 8.72
CA LYS A 125 -28.58 26.18 8.61
C LYS A 125 -27.76 24.92 8.83
N THR A 126 -26.73 24.72 8.05
CA THR A 126 -25.75 23.63 8.19
C THR A 126 -24.34 24.21 8.12
N ILE A 127 -23.50 23.81 9.04
CA ILE A 127 -22.09 24.21 9.07
C ILE A 127 -21.23 23.01 8.63
N PHE A 128 -20.39 23.23 7.64
CA PHE A 128 -19.38 22.29 7.21
C PHE A 128 -18.02 22.76 7.70
N PHE A 129 -17.33 21.94 8.45
CA PHE A 129 -15.91 22.12 8.75
C PHE A 129 -15.10 21.32 7.74
N VAL A 130 -14.29 22.00 6.95
CA VAL A 130 -13.40 21.39 5.96
C VAL A 130 -11.97 21.62 6.42
N ALA A 131 -11.23 20.53 6.67
CA ALA A 131 -9.87 20.60 7.17
C ALA A 131 -9.05 19.39 6.76
N PRO A 132 -7.71 19.51 6.70
CA PRO A 132 -6.82 18.40 6.35
C PRO A 132 -6.72 17.33 7.45
N GLU A 133 -6.99 17.70 8.71
CA GLU A 133 -6.90 16.80 9.87
C GLU A 133 -8.25 16.71 10.61
N LEU A 134 -8.55 15.53 11.13
CA LEU A 134 -9.74 15.30 11.95
C LEU A 134 -9.43 15.61 13.41
N ILE A 135 -9.87 16.78 13.87
CA ILE A 135 -9.74 17.19 15.26
C ILE A 135 -11.12 17.56 15.78
N ILE A 136 -11.64 16.79 16.71
CA ILE A 136 -12.96 17.00 17.32
C ILE A 136 -12.79 17.07 18.85
N PRO A 137 -13.13 18.21 19.49
CA PRO A 137 -13.14 18.30 20.94
C PRO A 137 -14.13 17.32 21.56
N GLU A 138 -13.83 16.77 22.72
CA GLU A 138 -14.73 15.86 23.45
C GLU A 138 -16.14 16.43 23.63
N ASP A 139 -16.23 17.71 23.89
CA ASP A 139 -17.48 18.46 24.06
C ASP A 139 -18.39 18.46 22.82
N LEU A 140 -17.82 18.25 21.62
CA LEU A 140 -18.54 18.30 20.34
C LEU A 140 -18.68 16.93 19.66
N GLN A 141 -18.15 15.86 20.24
CA GLN A 141 -18.15 14.52 19.62
C GLN A 141 -19.55 13.98 19.25
N LYS A 142 -20.56 14.33 20.05
CA LYS A 142 -21.95 13.90 19.80
C LYS A 142 -22.71 14.79 18.82
N GLU A 143 -22.15 15.95 18.48
CA GLU A 143 -22.82 16.99 17.70
C GLU A 143 -22.26 17.09 16.28
N ILE A 144 -21.03 16.66 16.08
CA ILE A 144 -20.35 16.67 14.79
C ILE A 144 -20.54 15.31 14.12
N THR A 145 -21.01 15.35 12.88
CA THR A 145 -21.08 14.17 12.01
C THR A 145 -19.91 14.20 11.04
N ILE A 146 -19.17 13.10 10.95
CA ILE A 146 -18.05 12.95 10.02
C ILE A 146 -18.62 12.49 8.68
N PHE A 147 -18.21 13.18 7.61
CA PHE A 147 -18.52 12.78 6.26
C PHE A 147 -17.22 12.48 5.51
N ASP A 148 -17.05 11.23 5.07
CA ASP A 148 -15.88 10.79 4.32
C ASP A 148 -16.01 11.25 2.87
N PHE A 149 -15.16 12.19 2.46
CA PHE A 149 -15.13 12.70 1.11
C PHE A 149 -14.25 11.80 0.23
N PRO A 150 -14.82 11.11 -0.77
CA PRO A 150 -14.08 10.13 -1.55
C PRO A 150 -13.05 10.81 -2.47
N LEU A 151 -11.93 10.12 -2.69
CA LEU A 151 -10.97 10.50 -3.71
C LEU A 151 -11.62 10.53 -5.11
N PRO A 152 -11.01 11.24 -6.09
CA PRO A 152 -11.53 11.32 -7.44
C PRO A 152 -11.70 9.93 -8.08
N LYS A 153 -12.82 9.75 -8.77
CA LYS A 153 -13.06 8.55 -9.59
C LYS A 153 -12.34 8.68 -10.94
N LEU A 154 -12.28 7.58 -11.66
CA LEU A 154 -11.67 7.54 -13.00
C LEU A 154 -12.25 8.61 -13.94
N ASP A 155 -13.58 8.81 -13.90
CA ASP A 155 -14.28 9.80 -14.73
C ASP A 155 -13.89 11.23 -14.37
N ASP A 156 -13.68 11.55 -13.09
CA ASP A 156 -13.25 12.87 -12.62
C ASP A 156 -11.83 13.19 -13.12
N ILE A 157 -10.93 12.19 -13.00
CA ILE A 157 -9.52 12.31 -13.44
C ILE A 157 -9.48 12.45 -14.98
N ARG A 158 -10.30 11.68 -15.69
CA ARG A 158 -10.40 11.74 -17.15
C ARG A 158 -10.92 13.09 -17.62
N ALA A 159 -12.00 13.59 -17.02
CA ALA A 159 -12.53 14.92 -17.33
C ALA A 159 -11.48 16.02 -17.11
N LYS A 160 -10.65 15.86 -16.06
CA LYS A 160 -9.54 16.79 -15.79
C LYS A 160 -8.47 16.72 -16.87
N LEU A 161 -8.02 15.50 -17.24
CA LEU A 161 -7.04 15.30 -18.32
C LEU A 161 -7.54 15.91 -19.65
N ASP A 162 -8.78 15.61 -20.05
CA ASP A 162 -9.37 16.13 -21.27
C ASP A 162 -9.49 17.67 -21.23
N SER A 163 -9.84 18.25 -20.08
CA SER A 163 -9.86 19.70 -19.89
C SER A 163 -8.47 20.32 -20.09
N MET A 164 -7.41 19.69 -19.55
CA MET A 164 -6.03 20.16 -19.70
C MET A 164 -5.55 20.08 -21.15
N LEU A 165 -5.87 18.99 -21.86
CA LEU A 165 -5.55 18.83 -23.28
C LEU A 165 -6.26 19.87 -24.16
N ASN A 166 -7.51 20.19 -23.85
CA ASN A 166 -8.29 21.20 -24.60
C ASN A 166 -7.81 22.63 -24.33
N GLN A 167 -7.33 22.93 -23.13
CA GLN A 167 -6.82 24.26 -22.77
C GLN A 167 -5.42 24.53 -23.34
N ASN A 168 -4.60 23.49 -23.51
CA ASN A 168 -3.22 23.59 -23.98
C ASN A 168 -3.10 23.17 -25.45
N GLN A 169 -3.55 23.99 -26.37
CA GLN A 169 -3.49 23.72 -27.82
C GLN A 169 -2.06 23.53 -28.36
N THR A 170 -1.03 23.90 -27.60
CA THR A 170 0.37 23.73 -27.97
C THR A 170 0.91 22.33 -27.64
N VAL A 171 0.21 21.56 -26.81
CA VAL A 171 0.61 20.20 -26.43
C VAL A 171 0.05 19.21 -27.44
N GLN A 172 0.94 18.56 -28.19
CA GLN A 172 0.55 17.46 -29.08
C GLN A 172 0.20 16.23 -28.23
N SER A 173 -0.95 15.63 -28.49
CA SER A 173 -1.33 14.36 -27.87
C SER A 173 -1.54 13.30 -28.92
N ASP A 174 -0.70 12.25 -28.90
CA ASP A 174 -0.87 11.06 -29.74
C ASP A 174 -1.59 9.94 -28.95
N LEU A 175 -2.36 10.31 -27.91
CA LEU A 175 -3.03 9.39 -27.02
C LEU A 175 -4.28 8.78 -27.67
N THR A 176 -4.32 7.46 -27.74
CA THR A 176 -5.57 6.74 -28.00
C THR A 176 -6.47 6.80 -26.76
N GLU A 177 -7.76 6.49 -26.92
CA GLU A 177 -8.68 6.41 -25.78
C GLU A 177 -8.24 5.36 -24.74
N GLU A 178 -7.62 4.26 -25.19
CA GLU A 178 -7.05 3.23 -24.30
C GLU A 178 -5.83 3.75 -23.54
N ASP A 179 -5.01 4.60 -24.15
CA ASP A 179 -3.84 5.18 -23.48
C ASP A 179 -4.25 6.23 -22.45
N LYS A 180 -5.25 7.04 -22.76
CA LYS A 180 -5.86 7.95 -21.77
C LYS A 180 -6.39 7.18 -20.56
N ASP A 181 -7.08 6.07 -20.79
CA ASP A 181 -7.56 5.20 -19.71
C ASP A 181 -6.43 4.63 -18.86
N LYS A 182 -5.31 4.22 -19.47
CA LYS A 182 -4.14 3.74 -18.73
C LYS A 182 -3.51 4.82 -17.87
N LEU A 183 -3.31 6.03 -18.42
CA LEU A 183 -2.77 7.18 -17.68
C LEU A 183 -3.69 7.58 -16.52
N CYS A 184 -5.01 7.65 -16.78
CA CYS A 184 -5.98 7.97 -15.72
C CYS A 184 -6.05 6.89 -14.64
N LYS A 185 -5.96 5.61 -14.98
CA LYS A 185 -5.88 4.51 -14.02
C LYS A 185 -4.59 4.58 -13.19
N ALA A 186 -3.49 4.98 -13.79
CA ALA A 186 -2.25 5.22 -13.06
C ALA A 186 -2.38 6.37 -12.04
N ALA A 187 -3.18 7.40 -12.35
CA ALA A 187 -3.43 8.53 -11.46
C ALA A 187 -4.51 8.27 -10.40
N LEU A 188 -5.24 7.13 -10.43
CA LEU A 188 -6.18 6.76 -9.37
C LEU A 188 -5.50 6.73 -8.01
N GLY A 189 -6.16 7.27 -6.99
CA GLY A 189 -5.63 7.37 -5.63
C GLY A 189 -4.85 8.65 -5.35
N LEU A 190 -4.61 9.49 -6.36
CA LEU A 190 -4.18 10.88 -6.17
C LEU A 190 -5.40 11.78 -5.93
N THR A 191 -5.19 12.89 -5.27
CA THR A 191 -6.14 14.00 -5.30
C THR A 191 -6.22 14.57 -6.72
N LEU A 192 -7.30 15.27 -7.04
CA LEU A 192 -7.46 15.85 -8.37
C LEU A 192 -6.35 16.86 -8.71
N GLN A 193 -5.89 17.60 -7.71
CA GLN A 193 -4.78 18.55 -7.82
C GLN A 193 -3.43 17.85 -8.05
N GLU A 194 -3.18 16.75 -7.35
CA GLU A 194 -1.97 15.93 -7.56
C GLU A 194 -1.97 15.28 -8.93
N ALA A 195 -3.12 14.76 -9.38
CA ALA A 195 -3.26 14.21 -10.72
C ALA A 195 -3.04 15.29 -11.80
N GLU A 196 -3.57 16.51 -11.61
CA GLU A 196 -3.33 17.65 -12.48
C GLU A 196 -1.83 18.00 -12.54
N SER A 197 -1.17 18.05 -11.39
CA SER A 197 0.27 18.32 -11.32
C SER A 197 1.10 17.25 -12.03
N ALA A 198 0.72 15.97 -11.89
CA ALA A 198 1.38 14.86 -12.57
C ALA A 198 1.23 14.93 -14.09
N PHE A 199 0.02 15.24 -14.58
CA PHE A 199 -0.24 15.44 -16.01
C PHE A 199 0.50 16.67 -16.54
N ALA A 200 0.50 17.78 -15.80
CA ALA A 200 1.23 18.99 -16.17
C ALA A 200 2.73 18.73 -16.29
N LEU A 201 3.30 17.99 -15.35
CA LEU A 201 4.73 17.60 -15.39
C LEU A 201 5.03 16.74 -16.62
N ALA A 202 4.18 15.77 -16.93
CA ALA A 202 4.29 14.95 -18.13
C ALA A 202 4.27 15.80 -19.42
N MET A 203 3.34 16.76 -19.50
CA MET A 203 3.23 17.67 -20.65
C MET A 203 4.46 18.57 -20.83
N VAL A 204 5.07 19.05 -19.73
CA VAL A 204 6.22 19.96 -19.77
C VAL A 204 7.49 19.26 -20.20
N ASN A 205 7.70 18.01 -19.80
CA ASN A 205 8.95 17.27 -20.06
C ASN A 205 9.27 17.16 -21.56
N ASN A 206 8.27 16.86 -22.39
CA ASN A 206 8.48 16.59 -23.82
C ASN A 206 7.63 17.49 -24.76
N GLY A 207 6.90 18.47 -24.22
CA GLY A 207 5.95 19.28 -25.01
C GLY A 207 4.75 18.48 -25.57
N LYS A 208 4.65 17.20 -25.23
CA LYS A 208 3.57 16.29 -25.58
C LYS A 208 3.32 15.32 -24.44
N ILE A 209 2.12 14.77 -24.40
CA ILE A 209 1.79 13.69 -23.48
C ILE A 209 1.62 12.38 -24.25
N SER A 210 2.25 11.31 -23.77
CA SER A 210 2.27 9.98 -24.38
C SER A 210 2.12 8.87 -23.34
N ILE A 211 1.97 7.65 -23.79
CA ILE A 211 1.93 6.48 -22.87
C ILE A 211 3.25 6.28 -22.10
N GLU A 212 4.37 6.77 -22.62
CA GLU A 212 5.69 6.70 -21.97
C GLU A 212 5.72 7.51 -20.67
N ASP A 213 4.87 8.55 -20.55
CA ASP A 213 4.75 9.40 -19.37
C ASP A 213 4.03 8.72 -18.19
N LEU A 214 3.60 7.47 -18.38
CA LEU A 214 3.07 6.62 -17.28
C LEU A 214 4.03 6.60 -16.08
N GLN A 215 5.33 6.57 -16.33
CA GLN A 215 6.36 6.56 -15.29
C GLN A 215 6.36 7.87 -14.47
N VAL A 216 6.11 9.00 -15.11
CA VAL A 216 6.04 10.31 -14.44
C VAL A 216 4.87 10.34 -13.45
N ILE A 217 3.71 9.85 -13.88
CA ILE A 217 2.51 9.78 -13.03
C ILE A 217 2.73 8.84 -11.83
N LEU A 218 3.39 7.70 -12.07
CA LEU A 218 3.74 6.77 -11.00
C LEU A 218 4.75 7.38 -10.03
N GLN A 219 5.69 8.19 -10.50
CA GLN A 219 6.64 8.91 -9.64
C GLN A 219 5.95 9.93 -8.74
N GLU A 220 4.93 10.64 -9.21
CA GLU A 220 4.14 11.54 -8.37
C GLU A 220 3.39 10.78 -7.26
N LYS A 221 2.81 9.62 -7.58
CA LYS A 221 2.26 8.74 -6.53
C LYS A 221 3.30 8.38 -5.46
N VAL A 222 4.53 8.11 -5.88
CA VAL A 222 5.65 7.84 -4.97
C VAL A 222 5.90 9.00 -4.03
N GLN A 223 5.85 10.24 -4.53
CA GLN A 223 6.05 11.43 -3.69
C GLN A 223 4.95 11.58 -2.63
N VAL A 224 3.70 11.30 -2.99
CA VAL A 224 2.57 11.30 -2.03
C VAL A 224 2.81 10.27 -0.92
N ILE A 225 3.22 9.05 -1.30
CA ILE A 225 3.54 7.98 -0.34
C ILE A 225 4.70 8.38 0.58
N LYS A 226 5.77 8.98 0.03
CA LYS A 226 6.92 9.43 0.79
C LYS A 226 6.57 10.51 1.83
N LYS A 227 5.60 11.38 1.54
CA LYS A 227 5.11 12.41 2.48
C LYS A 227 4.51 11.79 3.75
N THR A 228 3.92 10.61 3.68
CA THR A 228 3.36 9.92 4.86
C THR A 228 4.43 9.38 5.81
N GLY A 229 5.64 9.11 5.31
CA GLY A 229 6.80 8.66 6.07
C GLY A 229 6.74 7.21 6.60
N ILE A 230 5.60 6.54 6.51
CA ILE A 230 5.35 5.21 7.09
C ILE A 230 5.51 4.12 6.04
N LEU A 231 5.02 4.35 4.83
CA LEU A 231 5.18 3.46 3.69
C LEU A 231 6.41 3.87 2.87
N GLU A 232 7.11 2.87 2.37
CA GLU A 232 8.22 3.05 1.46
C GLU A 232 7.85 2.51 0.09
N PHE A 233 8.00 3.32 -0.95
CA PHE A 233 7.83 2.87 -2.32
C PHE A 233 9.10 2.16 -2.79
N ILE A 234 8.94 0.94 -3.29
CA ILE A 234 10.04 0.16 -3.82
C ILE A 234 9.96 0.16 -5.34
N ASN A 235 10.94 0.80 -5.97
CA ASN A 235 11.13 0.66 -7.41
C ASN A 235 11.79 -0.68 -7.69
N SER A 236 11.10 -1.57 -8.39
CA SER A 236 11.58 -2.92 -8.67
C SER A 236 11.90 -3.05 -10.16
N GLU A 237 13.15 -3.36 -10.46
CA GLU A 237 13.61 -3.73 -11.80
C GLU A 237 13.67 -5.26 -11.99
N TYR A 238 13.27 -6.03 -10.97
CA TYR A 238 13.32 -7.49 -11.01
C TYR A 238 12.19 -8.06 -11.86
N SER A 239 12.54 -8.93 -12.80
CA SER A 239 11.59 -9.73 -13.57
C SER A 239 11.30 -11.08 -12.89
N ILE A 240 10.35 -11.83 -13.43
CA ILE A 240 10.06 -13.20 -12.93
C ILE A 240 11.24 -14.14 -13.19
N ASP A 241 12.04 -13.85 -14.23
CA ASP A 241 13.18 -14.65 -14.63
C ASP A 241 14.39 -14.42 -13.69
N ASP A 242 14.36 -13.34 -12.90
CA ASP A 242 15.36 -13.08 -11.85
C ASP A 242 15.17 -13.92 -10.59
N ILE A 243 14.13 -14.75 -10.54
CA ILE A 243 13.87 -15.68 -9.44
C ILE A 243 14.10 -17.09 -9.96
N GLY A 244 15.13 -17.79 -9.47
CA GLY A 244 15.33 -19.19 -9.77
C GLY A 244 14.27 -20.05 -9.05
N GLY A 245 13.61 -20.98 -9.78
CA GLY A 245 12.61 -21.88 -9.22
C GLY A 245 11.30 -21.22 -8.79
N LEU A 246 10.68 -21.75 -7.74
CA LEU A 246 9.39 -21.31 -7.16
C LEU A 246 8.20 -21.40 -8.15
N ASP A 247 8.19 -22.38 -9.00
CA ASP A 247 7.25 -22.49 -10.14
C ASP A 247 5.77 -22.51 -9.73
N ASN A 248 5.42 -23.17 -8.64
CA ASN A 248 4.04 -23.21 -8.15
C ASN A 248 3.58 -21.82 -7.71
N LEU A 249 4.43 -21.11 -6.97
CA LEU A 249 4.14 -19.74 -6.53
C LEU A 249 4.02 -18.81 -7.75
N LYS A 250 4.94 -18.90 -8.71
CA LYS A 250 4.90 -18.11 -9.96
C LYS A 250 3.61 -18.39 -10.74
N SER A 251 3.25 -19.66 -10.93
CA SER A 251 2.03 -20.04 -11.63
C SER A 251 0.78 -19.54 -10.93
N TRP A 252 0.73 -19.63 -9.61
CA TRP A 252 -0.39 -19.13 -8.81
C TRP A 252 -0.56 -17.61 -8.97
N LEU A 253 0.55 -16.86 -8.94
CA LEU A 253 0.54 -15.41 -9.12
C LEU A 253 0.12 -15.00 -10.53
N LEU A 254 0.63 -15.69 -11.57
CA LEU A 254 0.26 -15.43 -12.97
C LEU A 254 -1.24 -15.65 -13.21
N LYS A 255 -1.83 -16.70 -12.65
CA LYS A 255 -3.26 -16.99 -12.77
C LYS A 255 -4.15 -15.91 -12.14
N ARG A 256 -3.64 -15.14 -11.18
CA ARG A 256 -4.36 -14.07 -10.49
C ARG A 256 -4.06 -12.67 -11.02
N ASN A 257 -3.20 -12.59 -12.01
CA ASN A 257 -2.97 -11.33 -12.71
C ASN A 257 -4.28 -10.83 -13.31
N ASN A 258 -4.54 -9.53 -13.19
CA ASN A 258 -5.76 -8.87 -13.67
C ASN A 258 -7.08 -9.30 -12.98
N SER A 259 -7.03 -9.93 -11.79
CA SER A 259 -8.23 -10.30 -11.04
C SER A 259 -9.07 -9.10 -10.58
N TRP A 260 -8.58 -7.88 -10.74
CA TRP A 260 -9.33 -6.62 -10.48
C TRP A 260 -10.02 -6.06 -11.72
N SER A 261 -9.88 -6.72 -12.88
CA SER A 261 -10.45 -6.24 -14.14
C SER A 261 -11.97 -6.43 -14.18
N GLU A 262 -12.64 -5.64 -15.01
CA GLU A 262 -14.07 -5.81 -15.28
C GLU A 262 -14.41 -7.21 -15.84
N LYS A 263 -13.43 -7.85 -16.52
CA LYS A 263 -13.57 -9.24 -16.98
C LYS A 263 -13.67 -10.22 -15.81
N ALA A 264 -12.86 -10.03 -14.77
CA ALA A 264 -12.91 -10.87 -13.57
C ALA A 264 -14.23 -10.70 -12.81
N LYS A 265 -14.77 -9.48 -12.73
CA LYS A 265 -16.08 -9.19 -12.14
C LYS A 265 -17.21 -9.95 -12.85
N LYS A 266 -17.17 -10.07 -14.20
CA LYS A 266 -18.15 -10.85 -14.96
C LYS A 266 -18.13 -12.35 -14.60
N TYR A 267 -16.99 -12.87 -14.16
CA TYR A 267 -16.87 -14.24 -13.66
C TYR A 267 -17.14 -14.37 -12.16
N CYS A 268 -17.56 -13.28 -11.48
CA CYS A 268 -17.77 -13.23 -10.03
C CYS A 268 -16.53 -13.67 -9.23
N ILE A 269 -15.33 -13.41 -9.76
CA ILE A 269 -14.08 -13.74 -9.09
C ILE A 269 -13.81 -12.63 -8.06
N PRO A 270 -13.68 -12.96 -6.75
CA PRO A 270 -13.32 -11.96 -5.75
C PRO A 270 -11.89 -11.46 -5.97
N ALA A 271 -11.64 -10.19 -5.64
CA ALA A 271 -10.29 -9.64 -5.66
C ALA A 271 -9.39 -10.42 -4.69
N PRO A 272 -8.18 -10.82 -5.10
CA PRO A 272 -7.27 -11.53 -4.23
C PRO A 272 -6.83 -10.63 -3.07
N LYS A 273 -6.79 -11.18 -1.86
CA LYS A 273 -6.47 -10.45 -0.64
C LYS A 273 -4.98 -10.40 -0.38
N GLY A 274 -4.30 -11.53 -0.53
CA GLY A 274 -2.88 -11.59 -0.30
C GLY A 274 -2.33 -13.01 -0.17
N VAL A 275 -1.01 -13.09 -0.07
CA VAL A 275 -0.25 -14.32 0.09
C VAL A 275 0.75 -14.19 1.24
N LEU A 276 0.88 -15.25 2.02
CA LEU A 276 1.94 -15.39 3.01
C LEU A 276 3.02 -16.33 2.46
N VAL A 277 4.23 -15.82 2.32
CA VAL A 277 5.39 -16.60 1.87
C VAL A 277 6.30 -16.87 3.06
N THR A 278 6.39 -18.10 3.47
CA THR A 278 7.19 -18.52 4.62
C THR A 278 8.23 -19.55 4.23
N GLY A 279 9.22 -19.80 5.06
CA GLY A 279 10.23 -20.83 4.83
C GLY A 279 11.65 -20.41 5.19
N VAL A 280 12.61 -21.15 4.64
CA VAL A 280 14.03 -21.00 4.97
C VAL A 280 14.54 -19.59 4.65
N PRO A 281 15.27 -18.92 5.56
CA PRO A 281 15.88 -17.62 5.28
C PRO A 281 16.80 -17.68 4.05
N GLY A 282 16.92 -16.59 3.28
CA GLY A 282 17.84 -16.52 2.13
C GLY A 282 17.43 -17.28 0.86
N CYS A 283 16.20 -17.85 0.81
CA CYS A 283 15.68 -18.59 -0.35
C CYS A 283 14.76 -17.77 -1.25
N GLY A 284 14.91 -16.43 -1.33
CA GLY A 284 14.26 -15.61 -2.35
C GLY A 284 12.85 -15.10 -1.99
N LYS A 285 12.35 -15.27 -0.75
CA LYS A 285 11.00 -14.79 -0.35
C LYS A 285 10.75 -13.31 -0.65
N SER A 286 11.66 -12.43 -0.27
CA SER A 286 11.53 -10.98 -0.48
C SER A 286 11.69 -10.58 -1.97
N LEU A 287 12.42 -11.37 -2.78
CA LEU A 287 12.52 -11.17 -4.21
C LEU A 287 11.19 -11.42 -4.93
N THR A 288 10.38 -12.36 -4.42
CA THR A 288 9.06 -12.66 -4.98
C THR A 288 8.14 -11.42 -4.96
N ALA A 289 8.14 -10.65 -3.87
CA ALA A 289 7.34 -9.43 -3.78
C ALA A 289 7.76 -8.39 -4.84
N LYS A 290 9.07 -8.25 -5.04
CA LYS A 290 9.63 -7.32 -6.03
C LYS A 290 9.30 -7.73 -7.47
N ALA A 291 9.51 -9.00 -7.82
CA ALA A 291 9.21 -9.48 -9.17
C ALA A 291 7.70 -9.42 -9.47
N MET A 292 6.87 -9.64 -8.47
CA MET A 292 5.43 -9.58 -8.65
C MET A 292 4.93 -8.18 -9.01
N SER A 293 5.53 -7.14 -8.44
CA SER A 293 5.16 -5.75 -8.79
C SER A 293 5.41 -5.46 -10.27
N THR A 294 6.49 -6.01 -10.81
CA THR A 294 6.82 -5.87 -12.23
C THR A 294 5.87 -6.67 -13.12
N ILE A 295 5.53 -7.91 -12.74
CA ILE A 295 4.60 -8.76 -13.50
C ILE A 295 3.19 -8.14 -13.56
N TRP A 296 2.70 -7.66 -12.44
CA TRP A 296 1.36 -7.10 -12.34
C TRP A 296 1.32 -5.63 -12.72
N GLN A 297 2.46 -4.98 -12.94
CA GLN A 297 2.61 -3.55 -13.22
C GLN A 297 1.92 -2.67 -12.17
N LEU A 298 2.02 -3.10 -10.91
CA LEU A 298 1.43 -2.41 -9.77
C LEU A 298 2.53 -1.81 -8.87
N PRO A 299 2.26 -0.65 -8.25
CA PRO A 299 3.18 -0.05 -7.29
C PRO A 299 3.39 -0.97 -6.08
N LEU A 300 4.67 -1.13 -5.69
CA LEU A 300 5.08 -1.90 -4.52
C LEU A 300 5.31 -0.98 -3.32
N LEU A 301 4.49 -1.13 -2.30
CA LEU A 301 4.55 -0.37 -1.07
C LEU A 301 5.08 -1.27 0.05
N LYS A 302 6.21 -0.92 0.64
CA LYS A 302 6.73 -1.65 1.80
C LYS A 302 6.21 -1.01 3.09
N LEU A 303 5.56 -1.81 3.92
CA LEU A 303 5.18 -1.45 5.27
C LEU A 303 6.27 -1.88 6.24
N ASP A 304 6.88 -0.91 6.92
CA ASP A 304 7.86 -1.14 7.97
C ASP A 304 7.21 -1.01 9.35
N PHE A 305 7.05 -2.13 10.04
CA PHE A 305 6.52 -2.14 11.39
C PHE A 305 7.37 -1.32 12.37
N GLY A 306 8.69 -1.24 12.16
CA GLY A 306 9.56 -0.40 12.98
C GLY A 306 9.15 1.07 12.92
N LYS A 307 8.78 1.57 11.74
CA LYS A 307 8.27 2.93 11.56
C LYS A 307 6.87 3.13 12.14
N VAL A 308 6.03 2.11 12.11
CA VAL A 308 4.69 2.15 12.73
C VAL A 308 4.81 2.30 14.24
N PHE A 309 5.75 1.59 14.87
CA PHE A 309 5.96 1.64 16.33
C PHE A 309 6.85 2.81 16.79
N SER A 310 7.54 3.49 15.88
CA SER A 310 8.39 4.65 16.19
C SER A 310 7.55 5.88 16.51
N GLY A 311 7.03 6.00 17.72
CA GLY A 311 6.26 7.17 18.14
C GLY A 311 5.85 7.12 19.61
N LEU A 312 5.34 8.22 20.12
CA LEU A 312 4.74 8.32 21.45
C LEU A 312 3.51 7.39 21.56
N VAL A 313 3.22 6.93 22.76
CA VAL A 313 2.05 6.08 23.05
C VAL A 313 0.78 6.70 22.46
N GLY A 314 0.04 5.94 21.65
CA GLY A 314 -1.15 6.38 20.92
C GLY A 314 -0.94 6.78 19.45
N SER A 315 0.29 7.12 19.03
CA SER A 315 0.57 7.45 17.63
C SER A 315 0.70 6.20 16.73
N SER A 316 1.03 5.06 17.32
CA SER A 316 1.29 3.83 16.56
C SER A 316 0.02 3.25 15.91
N GLU A 317 -1.12 3.31 16.59
CA GLU A 317 -2.42 2.89 16.02
C GLU A 317 -2.85 3.85 14.88
N GLU A 318 -2.63 5.14 15.06
CA GLU A 318 -2.89 6.15 14.02
C GLU A 318 -1.96 5.96 12.81
N ASN A 319 -0.68 5.69 13.06
CA ASN A 319 0.30 5.40 12.01
C ASN A 319 -0.12 4.18 11.17
N MET A 320 -0.56 3.09 11.81
CA MET A 320 -1.07 1.92 11.11
C MET A 320 -2.30 2.29 10.26
N ARG A 321 -3.27 3.00 10.84
CA ARG A 321 -4.48 3.43 10.11
C ARG A 321 -4.12 4.29 8.90
N ARG A 322 -3.20 5.23 9.07
CA ARG A 322 -2.73 6.12 8.00
C ARG A 322 -1.99 5.35 6.91
N ALA A 323 -1.16 4.37 7.27
CA ALA A 323 -0.47 3.51 6.30
C ALA A 323 -1.46 2.69 5.46
N LEU A 324 -2.45 2.06 6.10
CA LEU A 324 -3.47 1.26 5.42
C LEU A 324 -4.36 2.13 4.51
N ALA A 325 -4.80 3.30 5.00
CA ALA A 325 -5.56 4.26 4.20
C ALA A 325 -4.76 4.76 2.98
N THR A 326 -3.45 5.00 3.14
CA THR A 326 -2.58 5.36 2.01
C THR A 326 -2.45 4.22 1.00
N ALA A 327 -2.32 2.97 1.46
CA ALA A 327 -2.26 1.81 0.56
C ALA A 327 -3.57 1.65 -0.24
N GLU A 328 -4.73 1.89 0.39
CA GLU A 328 -6.03 1.89 -0.28
C GLU A 328 -6.18 3.05 -1.26
N ALA A 329 -5.75 4.24 -0.88
CA ALA A 329 -5.79 5.42 -1.74
C ALA A 329 -4.96 5.24 -3.02
N VAL A 330 -3.83 4.53 -2.93
CA VAL A 330 -2.94 4.25 -4.06
C VAL A 330 -3.37 3.01 -4.86
N SER A 331 -4.42 2.32 -4.43
CA SER A 331 -4.88 1.09 -5.10
C SER A 331 -5.27 1.33 -6.59
N PRO A 332 -5.07 0.36 -7.48
CA PRO A 332 -4.56 -0.98 -7.22
C PRO A 332 -3.05 -0.99 -6.90
N SER A 333 -2.66 -1.69 -5.82
CA SER A 333 -1.29 -1.68 -5.30
C SER A 333 -0.92 -3.00 -4.62
N ILE A 334 0.37 -3.24 -4.44
CA ILE A 334 0.91 -4.35 -3.66
C ILE A 334 1.47 -3.80 -2.36
N LEU A 335 0.96 -4.27 -1.22
CA LEU A 335 1.49 -3.98 0.10
C LEU A 335 2.41 -5.12 0.55
N TRP A 336 3.70 -4.84 0.60
CA TRP A 336 4.70 -5.79 1.03
C TRP A 336 5.06 -5.60 2.49
N ILE A 337 4.95 -6.67 3.26
CA ILE A 337 5.33 -6.73 4.67
C ILE A 337 6.44 -7.76 4.79
N ASP A 338 7.67 -7.27 5.01
CA ASP A 338 8.83 -8.13 5.17
C ASP A 338 8.98 -8.54 6.63
N GLU A 339 9.19 -9.85 6.85
CA GLU A 339 9.38 -10.42 8.19
C GLU A 339 8.29 -9.98 9.18
N ILE A 340 7.04 -10.29 8.82
CA ILE A 340 5.84 -9.87 9.59
C ILE A 340 5.92 -10.28 11.08
N GLU A 341 6.64 -11.35 11.41
CA GLU A 341 6.88 -11.79 12.78
C GLU A 341 7.67 -10.78 13.63
N LYS A 342 8.50 -9.92 13.01
CA LYS A 342 9.24 -8.88 13.74
C LYS A 342 8.30 -7.82 14.32
N GLY A 343 7.24 -7.48 13.62
CA GLY A 343 6.20 -6.59 14.12
C GLY A 343 5.40 -7.18 15.29
N LEU A 344 5.54 -8.49 15.52
CA LEU A 344 4.83 -9.24 16.56
C LEU A 344 5.72 -9.63 17.75
N SER A 345 7.04 -9.40 17.67
CA SER A 345 8.00 -9.81 18.71
C SER A 345 7.78 -9.12 20.07
N GLY A 346 6.99 -8.05 20.12
CA GLY A 346 6.56 -7.40 21.38
C GLY A 346 5.41 -8.11 22.12
N LEU A 347 4.79 -9.12 21.54
CA LEU A 347 3.61 -9.80 22.10
C LEU A 347 3.89 -10.63 23.37
N GLY A 348 5.14 -10.83 23.77
CA GLY A 348 5.53 -11.65 24.91
C GLY A 348 6.30 -10.93 26.02
N SER A 349 6.66 -9.67 25.89
CA SER A 349 7.42 -8.93 26.91
C SER A 349 6.52 -8.02 27.74
N ASN A 350 6.72 -8.04 29.07
CA ASN A 350 5.85 -7.44 30.10
C ASN A 350 5.67 -5.91 30.07
N GLY A 351 6.09 -5.20 29.00
CA GLY A 351 6.04 -3.72 28.97
C GLY A 351 5.16 -3.09 27.89
N ASP A 352 4.93 -3.76 26.73
CA ASP A 352 4.32 -3.11 25.56
C ASP A 352 3.31 -4.00 24.80
N SER A 353 2.96 -5.14 25.38
CA SER A 353 2.16 -6.20 24.74
C SER A 353 0.76 -5.78 24.27
N GLY A 354 0.15 -4.79 24.91
CA GLY A 354 -1.20 -4.35 24.59
C GLY A 354 -1.30 -3.51 23.29
N VAL A 355 -0.30 -2.72 22.97
CA VAL A 355 -0.29 -1.83 21.79
C VAL A 355 -0.03 -2.65 20.54
N SER A 356 0.98 -3.51 20.54
CA SER A 356 1.31 -4.40 19.42
C SER A 356 0.13 -5.32 19.05
N THR A 357 -0.57 -5.87 20.06
CA THR A 357 -1.75 -6.71 19.85
C THR A 357 -2.91 -5.94 19.18
N ARG A 358 -3.14 -4.69 19.58
CA ARG A 358 -4.21 -3.85 19.02
C ARG A 358 -3.90 -3.43 17.58
N ILE A 359 -2.68 -2.99 17.30
CA ILE A 359 -2.23 -2.62 15.95
C ILE A 359 -2.36 -3.81 15.00
N PHE A 360 -1.92 -4.98 15.46
CA PHE A 360 -2.02 -6.19 14.67
C PHE A 360 -3.49 -6.64 14.48
N GLY A 361 -4.31 -6.54 15.51
CA GLY A 361 -5.76 -6.76 15.42
C GLY A 361 -6.42 -5.85 14.39
N GLN A 362 -6.05 -4.58 14.35
CA GLN A 362 -6.52 -3.62 13.34
C GLN A 362 -6.09 -4.03 11.92
N PHE A 363 -4.83 -4.44 11.73
CA PHE A 363 -4.35 -4.95 10.44
C PHE A 363 -5.13 -6.20 10.00
N LEU A 364 -5.37 -7.15 10.90
CA LEU A 364 -6.12 -8.37 10.60
C LEU A 364 -7.58 -8.09 10.22
N THR A 365 -8.23 -7.17 10.92
CA THR A 365 -9.59 -6.72 10.61
C THR A 365 -9.62 -6.07 9.23
N TRP A 366 -8.69 -5.16 8.98
CA TRP A 366 -8.57 -4.53 7.67
C TRP A 366 -8.35 -5.56 6.55
N MET A 367 -7.46 -6.54 6.74
CA MET A 367 -7.23 -7.62 5.76
C MET A 367 -8.51 -8.41 5.43
N GLN A 368 -9.38 -8.57 6.41
CA GLN A 368 -10.64 -9.29 6.24
C GLN A 368 -11.69 -8.44 5.51
N GLU A 369 -11.79 -7.15 5.86
CA GLU A 369 -12.88 -6.25 5.46
C GLU A 369 -12.54 -5.40 4.22
N LYS A 370 -11.28 -5.23 3.86
CA LYS A 370 -10.88 -4.39 2.73
C LYS A 370 -11.58 -4.78 1.43
N GLU A 371 -12.16 -3.79 0.77
CA GLU A 371 -12.75 -3.89 -0.57
C GLU A 371 -11.81 -3.33 -1.65
N ALA A 372 -10.91 -2.41 -1.24
CA ALA A 372 -9.93 -1.81 -2.15
C ALA A 372 -8.98 -2.86 -2.72
N PRO A 373 -8.60 -2.77 -4.01
CA PRO A 373 -7.71 -3.72 -4.67
C PRO A 373 -6.24 -3.55 -4.21
N VAL A 374 -5.99 -3.79 -2.94
CA VAL A 374 -4.64 -3.85 -2.34
C VAL A 374 -4.30 -5.31 -2.12
N PHE A 375 -3.27 -5.81 -2.80
CA PHE A 375 -2.79 -7.17 -2.61
C PHE A 375 -1.66 -7.19 -1.58
N VAL A 376 -1.79 -8.01 -0.55
CA VAL A 376 -0.79 -8.09 0.53
C VAL A 376 0.16 -9.26 0.29
N ILE A 377 1.46 -8.98 0.25
CA ILE A 377 2.50 -10.01 0.28
C ILE A 377 3.22 -9.89 1.61
N ALA A 378 3.02 -10.87 2.48
CA ALA A 378 3.77 -10.97 3.73
C ALA A 378 4.84 -12.05 3.62
N THR A 379 6.05 -11.77 4.13
CA THR A 379 7.09 -12.79 4.29
C THR A 379 7.28 -13.12 5.76
N ALA A 380 7.62 -14.37 6.07
CA ALA A 380 7.95 -14.80 7.42
C ALA A 380 9.10 -15.81 7.43
N ASN A 381 10.03 -15.65 8.37
CA ASN A 381 11.11 -16.59 8.61
C ASN A 381 10.79 -17.52 9.79
N ASN A 382 10.05 -17.02 10.77
CA ASN A 382 9.68 -17.78 11.96
C ASN A 382 8.16 -17.79 12.16
N ILE A 383 7.56 -18.91 11.82
CA ILE A 383 6.12 -19.11 11.89
C ILE A 383 5.61 -19.29 13.32
N SER A 384 6.45 -19.80 14.21
CA SER A 384 6.07 -20.05 15.61
C SER A 384 5.66 -18.77 16.34
N ASN A 385 6.16 -17.63 15.87
CA ASN A 385 5.86 -16.31 16.43
C ASN A 385 4.61 -15.66 15.79
N LEU A 386 3.99 -16.32 14.80
CA LEU A 386 2.80 -15.77 14.15
C LEU A 386 1.54 -16.18 14.93
N PRO A 387 0.63 -15.23 15.20
CA PRO A 387 -0.65 -15.55 15.81
C PRO A 387 -1.47 -16.51 14.93
N PRO A 388 -2.12 -17.52 15.52
CA PRO A 388 -2.97 -18.46 14.77
C PRO A 388 -4.06 -17.78 13.93
N GLU A 389 -4.49 -16.60 14.37
CA GLU A 389 -5.48 -15.78 13.68
C GLU A 389 -5.03 -15.37 12.29
N LEU A 390 -3.75 -15.09 12.07
CA LEU A 390 -3.18 -14.73 10.77
C LEU A 390 -3.35 -15.84 9.74
N LEU A 391 -3.25 -17.10 10.20
CA LEU A 391 -3.27 -18.29 9.38
C LEU A 391 -4.68 -18.78 9.03
N ARG A 392 -5.72 -18.10 9.55
CA ARG A 392 -7.12 -18.45 9.25
C ARG A 392 -7.48 -18.05 7.82
N LYS A 393 -8.25 -18.93 7.15
CA LYS A 393 -8.79 -18.64 5.82
C LYS A 393 -9.61 -17.33 5.80
N GLY A 394 -9.53 -16.61 4.70
CA GLY A 394 -10.24 -15.33 4.51
C GLY A 394 -9.39 -14.09 4.78
N ARG A 395 -8.13 -14.25 5.21
CA ARG A 395 -7.13 -13.18 5.36
C ARG A 395 -6.09 -13.27 4.25
N PHE A 396 -5.30 -14.34 4.24
CA PHE A 396 -4.49 -14.70 3.08
C PHE A 396 -5.21 -15.74 2.23
N ASP A 397 -5.10 -15.62 0.92
CA ASP A 397 -5.71 -16.55 -0.02
C ASP A 397 -4.96 -17.87 -0.02
N GLU A 398 -3.61 -17.81 0.16
CA GLU A 398 -2.76 -19.00 0.23
C GLU A 398 -1.50 -18.72 1.08
N ILE A 399 -0.93 -19.81 1.60
CA ILE A 399 0.34 -19.81 2.34
C ILE A 399 1.31 -20.67 1.56
N PHE A 400 2.41 -20.08 1.11
CA PHE A 400 3.47 -20.79 0.40
C PHE A 400 4.67 -21.03 1.30
N PHE A 401 5.20 -22.23 1.21
CA PHE A 401 6.45 -22.61 1.86
C PHE A 401 7.58 -22.67 0.85
N VAL A 402 8.64 -21.90 1.12
CA VAL A 402 9.88 -21.89 0.36
C VAL A 402 10.92 -22.69 1.12
N ASP A 403 11.28 -23.84 0.58
CA ASP A 403 12.31 -24.71 1.14
C ASP A 403 13.69 -24.36 0.59
N LEU A 404 14.71 -25.17 0.95
CA LEU A 404 16.02 -25.12 0.34
C LEU A 404 15.90 -25.36 -1.18
N PRO A 405 16.69 -24.67 -2.00
CA PRO A 405 16.60 -24.84 -3.45
C PRO A 405 17.01 -26.25 -3.89
N THR A 406 16.22 -26.83 -4.76
CA THR A 406 16.48 -28.12 -5.42
C THR A 406 17.72 -28.02 -6.31
N PHE A 407 18.21 -29.15 -6.81
CA PHE A 407 19.33 -29.17 -7.74
C PHE A 407 19.07 -28.26 -8.98
N THR A 408 17.87 -28.39 -9.57
CA THR A 408 17.47 -27.59 -10.73
C THR A 408 17.44 -26.09 -10.40
N GLU A 409 16.88 -25.74 -9.25
CA GLU A 409 16.81 -24.36 -8.79
C GLU A 409 18.20 -23.80 -8.47
N ARG A 410 19.10 -24.56 -7.84
CA ARG A 410 20.50 -24.13 -7.62
C ARG A 410 21.23 -23.85 -8.93
N LYS A 411 21.02 -24.71 -9.95
CA LYS A 411 21.58 -24.51 -11.29
C LYS A 411 21.09 -23.20 -11.92
N GLU A 412 19.79 -22.92 -11.80
CA GLU A 412 19.20 -21.65 -12.27
C GLU A 412 19.74 -20.45 -11.51
N ILE A 413 19.87 -20.55 -10.18
CA ILE A 413 20.42 -19.48 -9.34
C ILE A 413 21.88 -19.18 -9.72
N PHE A 414 22.73 -20.18 -9.92
CA PHE A 414 24.09 -19.97 -10.40
C PHE A 414 24.12 -19.29 -11.76
N LYS A 415 23.30 -19.80 -12.70
CA LYS A 415 23.21 -19.20 -14.04
C LYS A 415 22.86 -17.71 -13.96
N LEU A 416 21.86 -17.38 -13.18
CA LEU A 416 21.35 -16.03 -12.99
C LEU A 416 22.42 -15.09 -12.39
N HIS A 417 23.11 -15.52 -11.33
CA HIS A 417 24.15 -14.70 -10.71
C HIS A 417 25.39 -14.55 -11.58
N LEU A 418 25.78 -15.59 -12.31
CA LEU A 418 26.90 -15.52 -13.25
C LEU A 418 26.58 -14.60 -14.44
N GLU A 419 25.41 -14.76 -15.09
CA GLU A 419 24.99 -13.91 -16.22
C GLU A 419 24.85 -12.44 -15.81
N ARG A 420 24.34 -12.16 -14.62
CA ARG A 420 24.15 -10.80 -14.12
C ARG A 420 25.47 -10.08 -13.85
N ARG A 421 26.50 -10.81 -13.39
CA ARG A 421 27.79 -10.25 -12.95
C ARG A 421 28.90 -10.33 -14.01
N LEU A 422 28.85 -11.31 -14.90
CA LEU A 422 29.83 -11.53 -15.94
C LEU A 422 29.48 -10.82 -17.26
N LYS A 423 29.11 -9.54 -17.17
CA LYS A 423 28.83 -8.71 -18.37
C LYS A 423 30.09 -8.36 -19.15
N ASN A 424 31.24 -8.29 -18.47
CA ASN A 424 32.53 -8.04 -19.12
C ASN A 424 33.15 -9.36 -19.59
N ARG A 425 33.38 -9.47 -20.92
CA ARG A 425 33.92 -10.68 -21.55
C ARG A 425 35.37 -11.00 -21.11
N GLU A 426 36.16 -10.00 -20.75
CA GLU A 426 37.53 -10.22 -20.27
C GLU A 426 37.53 -10.96 -18.93
N VAL A 427 36.68 -10.55 -18.01
CA VAL A 427 36.50 -11.19 -16.68
C VAL A 427 35.90 -12.59 -16.81
N ALA A 428 35.07 -12.81 -17.82
CA ALA A 428 34.34 -14.06 -18.05
C ALA A 428 35.07 -15.05 -18.93
N SER A 429 36.25 -14.68 -19.51
CA SER A 429 36.90 -15.39 -20.62
C SER A 429 37.18 -16.87 -20.33
N GLU A 430 37.58 -17.23 -19.11
CA GLU A 430 37.89 -18.62 -18.75
C GLU A 430 36.62 -19.42 -18.38
N ILE A 431 35.57 -18.76 -17.93
CA ILE A 431 34.30 -19.42 -17.52
C ILE A 431 33.35 -19.67 -18.69
N LEU A 432 33.27 -18.74 -19.64
CA LEU A 432 32.38 -18.85 -20.82
C LEU A 432 32.65 -20.08 -21.70
N GLY A 433 33.84 -20.65 -21.62
CA GLY A 433 34.23 -21.85 -22.35
C GLY A 433 33.83 -23.17 -21.68
N ILE A 434 33.40 -23.16 -20.44
CA ILE A 434 33.11 -24.39 -19.67
C ILE A 434 31.65 -24.83 -19.92
N LYS A 435 31.51 -25.94 -20.65
CA LYS A 435 30.18 -26.56 -20.83
C LYS A 435 29.67 -27.12 -19.48
N ASN A 436 28.41 -26.82 -19.16
CA ASN A 436 27.74 -27.34 -17.97
C ASN A 436 28.24 -26.83 -16.59
N ILE A 437 28.97 -25.69 -16.55
CA ILE A 437 29.51 -25.12 -15.31
C ILE A 437 28.43 -25.00 -14.18
N CYS A 438 27.24 -24.49 -14.52
CA CYS A 438 26.16 -24.35 -13.53
C CYS A 438 25.66 -25.70 -13.00
N THR A 439 25.81 -26.78 -13.78
CA THR A 439 25.43 -28.13 -13.35
C THR A 439 26.44 -28.68 -12.33
N GLU A 440 27.73 -28.50 -12.59
CA GLU A 440 28.81 -28.93 -11.69
C GLU A 440 28.76 -28.14 -10.36
N LEU A 441 28.57 -26.82 -10.44
CA LEU A 441 28.43 -25.97 -9.26
C LEU A 441 27.19 -26.35 -8.43
N ALA A 442 26.08 -26.66 -9.09
CA ALA A 442 24.86 -27.08 -8.40
C ALA A 442 25.03 -28.45 -7.70
N ASP A 443 25.80 -29.36 -8.29
CA ASP A 443 26.10 -30.64 -7.67
C ASP A 443 26.94 -30.49 -6.38
N MET A 444 27.90 -29.57 -6.40
CA MET A 444 28.80 -29.28 -5.27
C MET A 444 28.14 -28.49 -4.14
N THR A 445 26.94 -27.95 -4.32
CA THR A 445 26.27 -27.02 -3.38
C THR A 445 24.98 -27.57 -2.82
N GLU A 446 24.90 -28.87 -2.56
CA GLU A 446 23.76 -29.46 -1.86
C GLU A 446 23.55 -28.81 -0.49
N GLY A 447 22.30 -28.40 -0.19
CA GLY A 447 21.94 -27.73 1.05
C GLY A 447 22.27 -26.24 1.13
N PHE A 448 22.83 -25.63 0.09
CA PHE A 448 23.05 -24.18 0.02
C PHE A 448 21.74 -23.44 -0.23
N ILE A 449 21.62 -22.26 0.38
CA ILE A 449 20.54 -21.31 0.11
C ILE A 449 20.92 -20.34 -1.03
N GLY A 450 19.94 -19.64 -1.59
CA GLY A 450 20.19 -18.72 -2.71
C GLY A 450 21.17 -17.61 -2.39
N SER A 451 21.12 -17.05 -1.17
CA SER A 451 22.06 -16.01 -0.74
C SER A 451 23.50 -16.53 -0.53
N GLU A 452 23.68 -17.79 -0.16
CA GLU A 452 25.02 -18.40 -0.08
C GLU A 452 25.62 -18.61 -1.47
N ILE A 453 24.81 -19.06 -2.43
CA ILE A 453 25.22 -19.17 -3.84
C ILE A 453 25.64 -17.80 -4.39
N GLU A 454 24.85 -16.75 -4.12
CA GLU A 454 25.22 -15.38 -4.48
C GLU A 454 26.56 -14.99 -3.87
N GLN A 455 26.75 -15.26 -2.56
CA GLN A 455 27.98 -14.92 -1.85
C GLN A 455 29.20 -15.66 -2.40
N VAL A 456 29.06 -16.93 -2.75
CA VAL A 456 30.13 -17.72 -3.40
C VAL A 456 30.59 -17.05 -4.70
N VAL A 457 29.64 -16.64 -5.54
CA VAL A 457 29.97 -15.96 -6.82
C VAL A 457 30.65 -14.62 -6.57
N VAL A 458 30.18 -13.84 -5.59
CA VAL A 458 30.78 -12.54 -5.23
C VAL A 458 32.18 -12.72 -4.68
N SER A 459 32.39 -13.66 -3.76
CA SER A 459 33.70 -13.91 -3.16
C SER A 459 34.71 -14.38 -4.21
N ALA A 460 34.31 -15.28 -5.11
CA ALA A 460 35.16 -15.73 -6.19
C ALA A 460 35.55 -14.58 -7.16
N LEU A 461 34.62 -13.67 -7.42
CA LEU A 461 34.94 -12.46 -8.21
C LEU A 461 35.88 -11.50 -7.48
N CYS A 462 35.75 -11.37 -6.15
CA CYS A 462 36.70 -10.58 -5.35
C CYS A 462 38.09 -11.17 -5.36
N ASP A 463 38.22 -12.50 -5.27
CA ASP A 463 39.52 -13.18 -5.39
C ASP A 463 40.17 -12.92 -6.74
N ALA A 464 39.43 -13.09 -7.84
CA ALA A 464 39.90 -12.83 -9.20
C ALA A 464 40.30 -11.35 -9.41
N PHE A 465 39.49 -10.42 -8.87
CA PHE A 465 39.78 -8.99 -8.90
C PHE A 465 41.05 -8.64 -8.13
N PHE A 466 41.26 -9.20 -6.95
CA PHE A 466 42.44 -8.96 -6.15
C PHE A 466 43.71 -9.43 -6.86
N GLU A 467 43.66 -10.57 -7.58
CA GLU A 467 44.76 -11.10 -8.36
C GLU A 467 44.86 -10.49 -9.77
N ASN A 468 43.98 -9.56 -10.13
CA ASN A 468 43.97 -8.84 -11.42
C ASN A 468 43.91 -9.78 -12.63
N ARG A 469 43.08 -10.80 -12.59
CA ARG A 469 42.89 -11.83 -13.61
C ARG A 469 41.43 -12.19 -13.85
N PRO A 470 41.12 -12.92 -14.93
CA PRO A 470 39.78 -13.47 -15.14
C PRO A 470 39.33 -14.42 -14.02
N LEU A 471 38.01 -14.52 -13.84
CA LEU A 471 37.39 -15.48 -12.90
C LEU A 471 37.65 -16.91 -13.40
N LYS A 472 38.12 -17.79 -12.51
CA LYS A 472 38.36 -19.21 -12.77
C LYS A 472 37.36 -20.10 -12.04
N PHE A 473 37.18 -21.31 -12.56
CA PHE A 473 36.34 -22.31 -11.93
C PHE A 473 36.84 -22.69 -10.52
N GLU A 474 38.19 -22.74 -10.36
CA GLU A 474 38.83 -23.03 -9.08
C GLU A 474 38.45 -22.01 -7.97
N ASP A 475 38.22 -20.75 -8.34
CA ASP A 475 37.84 -19.71 -7.38
C ASP A 475 36.44 -19.99 -6.82
N LEU A 476 35.50 -20.38 -7.69
CA LEU A 476 34.16 -20.78 -7.29
C LEU A 476 34.20 -22.03 -6.40
N THR A 477 34.93 -23.05 -6.82
CA THR A 477 35.02 -24.32 -6.06
C THR A 477 35.71 -24.16 -4.72
N ARG A 478 36.74 -23.29 -4.63
CA ARG A 478 37.41 -22.95 -3.38
C ARG A 478 36.44 -22.29 -2.41
N ASN A 479 35.70 -21.29 -2.86
CA ASN A 479 34.72 -20.58 -2.03
C ASN A 479 33.56 -21.49 -1.61
N ILE A 480 33.09 -22.42 -2.45
CA ILE A 480 32.11 -23.44 -2.07
C ILE A 480 32.62 -24.29 -0.92
N LYS A 481 33.87 -24.80 -1.00
CA LYS A 481 34.46 -25.66 0.02
C LYS A 481 34.67 -24.96 1.38
N THR A 482 34.85 -23.66 1.38
CA THR A 482 35.06 -22.86 2.61
C THR A 482 33.76 -22.38 3.24
N THR A 483 32.66 -22.45 2.52
CA THR A 483 31.35 -22.02 3.00
C THR A 483 30.64 -23.16 3.74
N VAL A 484 30.24 -22.92 4.98
CA VAL A 484 29.41 -23.87 5.75
C VAL A 484 27.93 -23.52 5.51
N PRO A 485 27.14 -24.42 4.89
CA PRO A 485 25.77 -24.10 4.54
C PRO A 485 24.85 -23.96 5.76
N LEU A 486 23.87 -23.07 5.66
CA LEU A 486 22.85 -22.82 6.68
C LEU A 486 22.08 -24.11 7.02
N SER A 487 21.86 -24.96 6.05
CA SER A 487 21.22 -26.27 6.22
C SER A 487 21.91 -27.16 7.25
N THR A 488 23.22 -26.99 7.44
CA THR A 488 23.99 -27.69 8.46
C THR A 488 23.91 -26.99 9.83
N THR A 489 24.05 -25.65 9.84
CA THR A 489 24.09 -24.87 11.10
C THR A 489 22.70 -24.71 11.74
N GLN A 490 21.61 -24.76 10.95
CA GLN A 490 20.22 -24.58 11.41
C GLN A 490 19.33 -25.79 11.09
N LYS A 491 19.90 -26.99 11.06
CA LYS A 491 19.20 -28.22 10.67
C LYS A 491 17.87 -28.43 11.45
N GLU A 492 17.89 -28.27 12.76
CA GLU A 492 16.71 -28.46 13.61
C GLU A 492 15.58 -27.46 13.29
N GLN A 493 15.94 -26.20 13.06
CA GLN A 493 14.95 -25.17 12.71
C GLN A 493 14.29 -25.47 11.35
N ILE A 494 15.08 -25.88 10.38
CA ILE A 494 14.58 -26.24 9.03
C ILE A 494 13.64 -27.45 9.12
N LEU A 495 13.98 -28.48 9.89
CA LEU A 495 13.12 -29.65 10.11
C LEU A 495 11.79 -29.26 10.78
N SER A 496 11.83 -28.39 11.78
CA SER A 496 10.63 -27.87 12.43
C SER A 496 9.72 -27.09 11.45
N LEU A 497 10.32 -26.23 10.62
CA LEU A 497 9.59 -25.47 9.59
C LEU A 497 8.95 -26.42 8.55
N ARG A 498 9.66 -27.43 8.08
CA ARG A 498 9.15 -28.43 7.15
C ARG A 498 7.98 -29.22 7.75
N SER A 499 8.10 -29.65 9.00
CA SER A 499 7.03 -30.37 9.71
C SER A 499 5.76 -29.54 9.79
N TRP A 500 5.88 -28.26 10.12
CA TRP A 500 4.75 -27.33 10.15
C TRP A 500 4.15 -27.11 8.76
N ALA A 501 4.99 -26.90 7.75
CA ALA A 501 4.58 -26.56 6.38
C ALA A 501 3.83 -27.72 5.72
N ASN A 502 4.24 -28.97 5.96
CA ASN A 502 3.58 -30.15 5.40
C ASN A 502 2.09 -30.26 5.70
N VAL A 503 1.63 -29.63 6.80
CA VAL A 503 0.23 -29.66 7.22
C VAL A 503 -0.54 -28.42 6.75
N ARG A 504 0.13 -27.26 6.60
CA ARG A 504 -0.55 -25.96 6.53
C ARG A 504 -0.24 -25.12 5.30
N ALA A 505 0.84 -25.41 4.59
CA ALA A 505 1.30 -24.60 3.47
C ALA A 505 1.37 -25.39 2.17
N VAL A 506 1.33 -24.67 1.05
CA VAL A 506 1.59 -25.22 -0.28
C VAL A 506 3.07 -25.04 -0.61
N SER A 507 3.70 -26.05 -1.19
CA SER A 507 5.08 -25.90 -1.64
C SER A 507 5.19 -24.85 -2.75
N ALA A 508 6.14 -23.94 -2.64
CA ALA A 508 6.43 -22.95 -3.68
C ALA A 508 7.10 -23.57 -4.92
N ALA A 509 7.85 -24.69 -4.74
CA ALA A 509 8.47 -25.47 -5.81
C ALA A 509 7.55 -26.60 -6.28
N LYS A 510 7.77 -27.12 -7.50
CA LYS A 510 7.00 -28.27 -8.03
C LYS A 510 7.22 -29.53 -7.21
N SER A 511 6.16 -30.28 -6.97
CA SER A 511 6.17 -31.52 -6.19
C SER A 511 7.00 -32.65 -6.81
N SER A 512 7.21 -32.65 -8.11
CA SER A 512 8.08 -33.64 -8.79
C SER A 512 9.54 -33.58 -8.35
N GLU A 513 10.01 -32.41 -7.89
CA GLU A 513 11.38 -32.17 -7.44
C GLU A 513 11.55 -32.36 -5.93
N LEU A 514 10.47 -32.29 -5.18
CA LEU A 514 10.48 -32.41 -3.70
C LEU A 514 10.69 -33.85 -3.20
N LYS A 515 10.60 -34.85 -4.06
CA LYS A 515 10.78 -36.28 -3.68
C LYS A 515 12.13 -36.59 -3.06
N GLN A 516 13.16 -35.76 -3.27
CA GLN A 516 14.46 -35.90 -2.63
C GLN A 516 14.41 -35.62 -1.12
N TYR A 517 13.65 -34.61 -0.69
CA TYR A 517 13.58 -34.19 0.73
C TYR A 517 12.53 -34.97 1.54
N THR A 518 11.54 -35.58 0.89
CA THR A 518 10.51 -36.42 1.56
C THR A 518 11.07 -37.75 2.02
N LYS A 519 12.19 -38.25 1.50
CA LYS A 519 12.82 -39.48 1.97
C LYS A 519 13.39 -39.35 3.38
N GLU A 520 13.99 -38.21 3.71
CA GLU A 520 14.56 -37.97 5.06
C GLU A 520 13.50 -37.90 6.16
N ILE A 521 12.28 -37.40 5.84
CA ILE A 521 11.17 -37.30 6.80
C ILE A 521 10.50 -38.65 7.05
N ASN A 522 10.48 -39.55 6.07
CA ASN A 522 9.82 -40.84 6.19
C ASN A 522 10.63 -41.89 6.97
N GLU A 523 11.93 -41.71 7.17
CA GLU A 523 12.73 -42.63 7.96
C GLU A 523 12.62 -42.38 9.48
N GLU A 524 12.26 -41.16 9.92
CA GLU A 524 12.12 -40.81 11.35
C GLU A 524 10.66 -40.79 11.88
N ASN A 525 9.63 -40.78 11.04
CA ASN A 525 8.22 -40.64 11.48
C ASN A 525 7.23 -41.54 10.75
N ILE A 526 7.25 -42.85 11.03
CA ILE A 526 6.24 -43.80 10.53
C ILE A 526 4.86 -43.69 11.24
N SER A 527 4.67 -42.76 12.18
CA SER A 527 3.43 -42.72 12.99
C SER A 527 2.58 -41.46 12.91
N ALA A 528 2.81 -40.51 11.99
CA ALA A 528 2.01 -39.29 11.90
C ALA A 528 1.28 -39.18 10.54
N SER A 529 -0.01 -39.33 10.63
CA SER A 529 -1.12 -39.06 9.68
C SER A 529 -0.81 -38.30 8.38
N ARG A 530 -1.29 -38.86 7.29
CA ARG A 530 -1.46 -38.34 5.93
C ARG A 530 -2.15 -36.97 5.94
N GLY A 531 -1.49 -35.93 5.46
CA GLY A 531 -2.07 -34.59 5.32
C GLY A 531 -1.20 -33.56 4.61
N GLY A 532 -0.36 -33.95 3.67
CA GLY A 532 0.34 -33.00 2.80
C GLY A 532 -0.54 -32.59 1.62
N ARG A 533 -0.83 -31.30 1.45
CA ARG A 533 -1.41 -30.77 0.22
C ARG A 533 -0.35 -30.63 -0.86
N THR A 534 -0.27 -31.56 -1.77
CA THR A 534 0.40 -31.38 -3.06
C THR A 534 -0.63 -30.84 -4.04
N LEU A 535 -0.51 -29.57 -4.39
CA LEU A 535 -1.27 -28.97 -5.49
C LEU A 535 -0.26 -28.58 -6.56
N ASP A 536 -0.32 -29.25 -7.70
CA ASP A 536 0.32 -28.79 -8.93
C ASP A 536 -0.67 -27.85 -9.61
N PHE A 537 -0.28 -26.59 -9.74
CA PHE A 537 -1.08 -25.54 -10.37
C PHE A 537 -0.81 -25.42 -11.86
#